data_a484fbc1ec48209b72404e0f98981c00
#
_entry.id   a484fbc1ec48209b72404e0f98981c00
#
_cell.length_a   1.000
_cell.length_b   1.000
_cell.length_c   1.000
_cell.angle_alpha   90.00
_cell.angle_beta   90.00
_cell.angle_gamma   90.00
#
_symmetry.space_group_name_H-M   'P 1'
#
loop_
_entity.id
_entity.type
_entity.pdbx_description
1 polymer ?
#
loop_
_entity_poly.entity_id
_entity_poly.type
_entity_poly.pdbx_seq_one_letter_code
_entity_poly.pdbx_strand_id
1 'polypeptide(L)'
;MLSIEEKPAQPKSNYAVVGLYFYPNKVVDVAKNIKPSARGELEITTVNQRFLQDQELKVQLLGRGFAWLDTGTHDSLSEASTFVEVIEKRQGLKLACLEGIALRQGWITPEKMRELAQPMIKNQYGQYLLKLAAEFSGKEK
;
A
#
# COMPACT_ATOMS: atom_id res chain seq x y z
N MET A 1 19.37 2.86 8.84
CA MET A 1 18.97 4.29 8.86
C MET A 1 19.75 4.98 9.95
N LEU A 2 20.34 6.17 9.66
CA LEU A 2 21.12 6.92 10.65
C LEU A 2 20.30 8.00 11.37
N SER A 3 19.37 8.61 10.65
CA SER A 3 18.44 9.61 11.19
C SER A 3 17.15 9.62 10.39
N ILE A 4 16.10 10.18 10.99
CA ILE A 4 14.81 10.45 10.35
C ILE A 4 14.34 11.83 10.83
N GLU A 5 13.88 12.66 9.92
CA GLU A 5 13.45 14.03 10.19
C GLU A 5 12.07 14.27 9.55
N GLU A 6 11.20 14.99 10.26
CA GLU A 6 9.89 15.38 9.74
C GLU A 6 10.03 16.62 8.86
N LYS A 7 9.67 16.48 7.58
CA LYS A 7 9.58 17.58 6.59
C LYS A 7 10.71 18.62 6.71
N PRO A 8 11.99 18.21 6.66
CA PRO A 8 13.10 19.15 6.81
C PRO A 8 13.13 20.13 5.64
N ALA A 9 13.45 21.41 5.90
CA ALA A 9 13.60 22.43 4.86
C ALA A 9 14.75 22.10 3.88
N GLN A 10 15.78 21.40 4.38
CA GLN A 10 16.89 20.90 3.60
C GLN A 10 17.10 19.42 3.88
N PRO A 11 16.56 18.52 3.02
CA PRO A 11 16.71 17.08 3.20
C PRO A 11 18.17 16.64 3.12
N LYS A 12 18.59 15.74 4.01
CA LYS A 12 19.95 15.16 4.00
C LYS A 12 20.13 14.08 2.93
N SER A 13 19.06 13.61 2.32
CA SER A 13 19.08 12.60 1.26
C SER A 13 17.82 12.68 0.40
N ASN A 14 17.83 11.98 -0.73
CA ASN A 14 16.67 11.86 -1.60
C ASN A 14 15.69 10.75 -1.17
N TYR A 15 15.92 10.12 -0.01
CA TYR A 15 15.01 9.09 0.50
C TYR A 15 13.90 9.74 1.32
N ALA A 16 12.66 9.49 0.91
CA ALA A 16 11.47 9.84 1.69
C ALA A 16 10.90 8.59 2.37
N VAL A 17 10.43 8.76 3.61
CA VAL A 17 9.70 7.71 4.31
C VAL A 17 8.24 7.78 3.87
N VAL A 18 7.78 6.73 3.22
CA VAL A 18 6.39 6.61 2.78
C VAL A 18 5.51 6.05 3.90
N GLY A 19 4.18 6.22 3.78
CA GLY A 19 3.21 5.85 4.80
C GLY A 19 2.92 4.35 4.93
N LEU A 20 3.95 3.49 4.89
CA LEU A 20 3.81 2.05 5.05
C LEU A 20 4.62 1.58 6.25
N TYR A 21 3.94 1.23 7.35
CA TYR A 21 4.56 0.93 8.62
C TYR A 21 4.08 -0.41 9.18
N PHE A 22 5.03 -1.17 9.77
CA PHE A 22 4.75 -2.40 10.50
C PHE A 22 5.39 -2.30 11.88
N TYR A 23 4.59 -2.33 12.93
CA TYR A 23 5.06 -2.18 14.30
C TYR A 23 4.71 -3.39 15.17
N PRO A 24 5.58 -3.74 16.13
CA PRO A 24 5.20 -4.60 17.24
C PRO A 24 4.18 -3.88 18.16
N ASN A 25 3.46 -4.65 18.98
CA ASN A 25 2.39 -4.11 19.82
C ASN A 25 2.84 -2.99 20.79
N LYS A 26 4.12 -2.94 21.17
CA LYS A 26 4.68 -1.87 22.00
C LYS A 26 4.52 -0.46 21.38
N VAL A 27 4.21 -0.36 20.08
CA VAL A 27 3.93 0.94 19.43
C VAL A 27 2.80 1.69 20.11
N VAL A 28 1.83 0.99 20.69
CA VAL A 28 0.70 1.59 21.40
C VAL A 28 1.20 2.43 22.59
N ASP A 29 2.15 1.88 23.37
CA ASP A 29 2.71 2.58 24.52
C ASP A 29 3.65 3.70 24.08
N VAL A 30 4.43 3.50 23.02
CA VAL A 30 5.26 4.55 22.43
C VAL A 30 4.38 5.71 21.97
N ALA A 31 3.32 5.43 21.20
CA ALA A 31 2.43 6.47 20.66
C ALA A 31 1.69 7.26 21.73
N LYS A 32 1.30 6.62 22.85
CA LYS A 32 0.68 7.31 24.00
C LYS A 32 1.60 8.32 24.69
N ASN A 33 2.91 8.14 24.57
CA ASN A 33 3.91 8.92 25.30
C ASN A 33 4.67 9.94 24.43
N ILE A 34 4.38 10.03 23.12
CA ILE A 34 4.95 11.08 22.29
C ILE A 34 4.30 12.43 22.58
N LYS A 35 5.05 13.50 22.33
CA LYS A 35 4.57 14.88 22.46
C LYS A 35 4.34 15.49 21.07
N PRO A 36 3.42 16.47 20.97
CA PRO A 36 3.26 17.23 19.74
C PRO A 36 4.58 17.86 19.29
N SER A 37 4.78 17.90 17.97
CA SER A 37 5.90 18.59 17.32
C SER A 37 5.75 20.11 17.42
N ALA A 38 6.75 20.86 16.91
CA ALA A 38 6.65 22.32 16.79
C ALA A 38 5.44 22.78 15.94
N ARG A 39 4.87 21.88 15.13
CA ARG A 39 3.66 22.11 14.32
C ARG A 39 2.35 21.88 15.12
N GLY A 40 2.45 21.42 16.37
CA GLY A 40 1.30 21.08 17.20
C GLY A 40 0.67 19.71 16.89
N GLU A 41 1.31 18.88 16.05
CA GLU A 41 0.82 17.58 15.61
C GLU A 41 1.59 16.44 16.28
N LEU A 42 0.92 15.31 16.54
CA LEU A 42 1.56 14.04 16.91
C LEU A 42 2.11 13.38 15.64
N GLU A 43 3.43 13.35 15.50
CA GLU A 43 4.08 12.91 14.27
C GLU A 43 4.46 11.42 14.32
N ILE A 44 4.15 10.68 13.27
CA ILE A 44 4.63 9.30 13.10
C ILE A 44 6.16 9.23 13.07
N THR A 45 6.82 10.29 12.60
CA THR A 45 8.27 10.41 12.61
C THR A 45 8.83 10.34 14.02
N THR A 46 8.16 10.91 15.03
CA THR A 46 8.56 10.82 16.44
C THR A 46 8.49 9.37 16.95
N VAL A 47 7.47 8.62 16.55
CA VAL A 47 7.37 7.19 16.85
C VAL A 47 8.55 6.43 16.22
N ASN A 48 8.84 6.68 14.95
CA ASN A 48 9.96 6.05 14.25
C ASN A 48 11.32 6.42 14.89
N GLN A 49 11.49 7.66 15.32
CA GLN A 49 12.70 8.12 16.04
C GLN A 49 12.91 7.32 17.33
N ARG A 50 11.83 7.02 18.06
CA ARG A 50 11.92 6.20 19.28
C ARG A 50 12.41 4.78 18.95
N PHE A 51 11.83 4.12 17.94
CA PHE A 51 12.29 2.81 17.50
C PHE A 51 13.74 2.85 16.96
N LEU A 52 14.15 3.96 16.35
CA LEU A 52 15.53 4.14 15.90
C LEU A 52 16.50 4.24 17.10
N GLN A 53 16.13 5.00 18.12
CA GLN A 53 16.92 5.13 19.37
C GLN A 53 17.07 3.79 20.09
N ASP A 54 16.00 2.99 20.12
CA ASP A 54 15.96 1.65 20.68
C ASP A 54 16.69 0.61 19.80
N GLN A 55 17.25 1.00 18.64
CA GLN A 55 17.90 0.13 17.64
C GLN A 55 16.98 -0.95 17.04
N GLU A 56 15.69 -0.72 17.06
CA GLU A 56 14.67 -1.65 16.56
C GLU A 56 14.06 -1.25 15.22
N LEU A 57 14.39 -0.05 14.71
CA LEU A 57 13.88 0.42 13.43
C LEU A 57 14.58 -0.30 12.27
N LYS A 58 13.80 -1.02 11.48
CA LYS A 58 14.23 -1.60 10.20
C LYS A 58 13.67 -0.80 9.04
N VAL A 59 14.40 -0.76 7.94
CA VAL A 59 14.02 -0.03 6.72
C VAL A 59 14.08 -0.96 5.54
N GLN A 60 13.00 -0.95 4.76
CA GLN A 60 12.94 -1.61 3.47
C GLN A 60 12.92 -0.54 2.38
N LEU A 61 13.92 -0.56 1.50
CA LEU A 61 13.92 0.32 0.32
C LEU A 61 12.96 -0.24 -0.73
N LEU A 62 12.09 0.62 -1.23
CA LEU A 62 11.27 0.31 -2.39
C LEU A 62 12.13 0.34 -3.65
N GLY A 63 12.10 -0.75 -4.41
CA GLY A 63 12.88 -0.88 -5.64
C GLY A 63 12.26 -0.17 -6.84
N ARG A 64 12.88 -0.34 -8.01
CA ARG A 64 12.48 0.34 -9.26
C ARG A 64 11.06 0.00 -9.75
N GLY A 65 10.48 -1.12 -9.31
CA GLY A 65 9.12 -1.54 -9.66
C GLY A 65 8.01 -0.88 -8.86
N PHE A 66 8.34 -0.01 -7.91
CA PHE A 66 7.37 0.68 -7.07
C PHE A 66 7.16 2.12 -7.54
N ALA A 67 5.91 2.55 -7.58
CA ALA A 67 5.53 3.94 -7.70
C ALA A 67 4.77 4.35 -6.43
N TRP A 68 5.27 5.40 -5.77
CA TRP A 68 4.57 6.02 -4.65
C TRP A 68 3.89 7.28 -5.16
N LEU A 69 2.58 7.36 -5.00
CA LEU A 69 1.77 8.48 -5.45
C LEU A 69 1.08 9.10 -4.23
N ASP A 70 1.36 10.38 -3.98
CA ASP A 70 0.62 11.15 -2.99
C ASP A 70 -0.73 11.60 -3.59
N THR A 71 -1.76 11.67 -2.76
CA THR A 71 -3.12 12.07 -3.18
C THR A 71 -3.67 13.21 -2.34
N GLY A 72 -2.77 13.98 -1.72
CA GLY A 72 -3.11 15.07 -0.80
C GLY A 72 -3.68 16.33 -1.46
N THR A 73 -3.59 16.46 -2.78
CA THR A 73 -4.17 17.58 -3.56
C THR A 73 -5.04 17.04 -4.68
N HIS A 74 -5.92 17.91 -5.24
CA HIS A 74 -6.74 17.53 -6.40
C HIS A 74 -5.89 17.13 -7.59
N ASP A 75 -4.80 17.84 -7.85
CA ASP A 75 -3.90 17.56 -8.96
C ASP A 75 -3.20 16.19 -8.78
N SER A 76 -2.63 15.95 -7.61
CA SER A 76 -1.95 14.67 -7.33
C SER A 76 -2.91 13.47 -7.33
N LEU A 77 -4.16 13.65 -6.88
CA LEU A 77 -5.20 12.63 -6.99
C LEU A 77 -5.55 12.33 -8.45
N SER A 78 -5.67 13.36 -9.29
CA SER A 78 -5.92 13.20 -10.74
C SER A 78 -4.78 12.49 -11.43
N GLU A 79 -3.53 12.84 -11.13
CA GLU A 79 -2.34 12.16 -11.65
C GLU A 79 -2.28 10.68 -11.25
N ALA A 80 -2.55 10.40 -9.97
CA ALA A 80 -2.60 9.02 -9.47
C ALA A 80 -3.69 8.20 -10.17
N SER A 81 -4.87 8.79 -10.38
CA SER A 81 -5.99 8.15 -11.10
C SER A 81 -5.60 7.83 -12.55
N THR A 82 -4.96 8.78 -13.23
CA THR A 82 -4.47 8.61 -14.61
C THR A 82 -3.40 7.51 -14.69
N PHE A 83 -2.46 7.50 -13.72
CA PHE A 83 -1.44 6.46 -13.64
C PHE A 83 -2.06 5.05 -13.51
N VAL A 84 -2.99 4.88 -12.57
CA VAL A 84 -3.70 3.60 -12.37
C VAL A 84 -4.46 3.21 -13.64
N GLU A 85 -5.20 4.13 -14.25
CA GLU A 85 -5.98 3.89 -15.46
C GLU A 85 -5.09 3.37 -16.61
N VAL A 86 -3.95 4.04 -16.85
CA VAL A 86 -3.02 3.66 -17.91
C VAL A 86 -2.46 2.26 -17.68
N ILE A 87 -2.01 1.96 -16.45
CA ILE A 87 -1.48 0.63 -16.13
C ILE A 87 -2.54 -0.45 -16.32
N GLU A 88 -3.75 -0.25 -15.79
CA GLU A 88 -4.84 -1.22 -15.92
C GLU A 88 -5.24 -1.46 -17.37
N LYS A 89 -5.36 -0.40 -18.16
CA LYS A 89 -5.70 -0.51 -19.59
C LYS A 89 -4.62 -1.22 -20.40
N ARG A 90 -3.34 -0.97 -20.10
CA ARG A 90 -2.23 -1.56 -20.87
C ARG A 90 -1.95 -3.00 -20.49
N GLN A 91 -2.05 -3.34 -19.20
CA GLN A 91 -1.77 -4.69 -18.71
C GLN A 91 -3.00 -5.61 -18.71
N GLY A 92 -4.21 -5.04 -18.74
CA GLY A 92 -5.45 -5.80 -18.60
C GLY A 92 -5.65 -6.40 -17.20
N LEU A 93 -4.94 -5.85 -16.21
CA LEU A 93 -5.00 -6.26 -14.81
C LEU A 93 -5.65 -5.15 -13.99
N LYS A 94 -6.24 -5.53 -12.86
CA LYS A 94 -6.72 -4.56 -11.86
C LYS A 94 -5.71 -4.40 -10.75
N LEU A 95 -5.31 -3.16 -10.46
CA LEU A 95 -4.45 -2.84 -9.32
C LEU A 95 -5.23 -3.00 -8.01
N ALA A 96 -4.55 -3.48 -6.98
CA ALA A 96 -5.13 -3.73 -5.65
C ALA A 96 -6.42 -4.60 -5.67
N CYS A 97 -6.56 -5.48 -6.65
CA CYS A 97 -7.66 -6.45 -6.70
C CYS A 97 -7.48 -7.49 -5.60
N LEU A 98 -8.13 -7.29 -4.46
CA LEU A 98 -7.97 -8.13 -3.26
C LEU A 98 -8.34 -9.57 -3.51
N GLU A 99 -9.42 -9.82 -4.24
CA GLU A 99 -9.86 -11.17 -4.61
C GLU A 99 -8.84 -11.85 -5.53
N GLY A 100 -8.26 -11.10 -6.47
CA GLY A 100 -7.22 -11.60 -7.36
C GLY A 100 -5.92 -11.92 -6.61
N ILE A 101 -5.57 -11.14 -5.59
CA ILE A 101 -4.44 -11.41 -4.70
C ILE A 101 -4.74 -12.67 -3.89
N ALA A 102 -5.90 -12.77 -3.26
CA ALA A 102 -6.31 -13.91 -2.46
C ALA A 102 -6.32 -15.22 -3.27
N LEU A 103 -6.78 -15.18 -4.52
CA LEU A 103 -6.75 -16.33 -5.42
C LEU A 103 -5.31 -16.75 -5.74
N ARG A 104 -4.42 -15.80 -6.06
CA ARG A 104 -3.00 -16.12 -6.36
C ARG A 104 -2.25 -16.66 -5.16
N GLN A 105 -2.62 -16.24 -3.95
CA GLN A 105 -2.05 -16.74 -2.70
C GLN A 105 -2.68 -18.06 -2.23
N GLY A 106 -3.70 -18.57 -2.94
CA GLY A 106 -4.41 -19.79 -2.56
C GLY A 106 -5.30 -19.63 -1.31
N TRP A 107 -5.63 -18.39 -0.92
CA TRP A 107 -6.51 -18.13 0.22
C TRP A 107 -7.99 -18.31 -0.12
N ILE A 108 -8.33 -18.21 -1.40
CA ILE A 108 -9.65 -18.56 -1.94
C ILE A 108 -9.51 -19.44 -3.17
N THR A 109 -10.56 -20.22 -3.44
CA THR A 109 -10.66 -21.04 -4.66
C THR A 109 -11.25 -20.27 -5.83
N PRO A 110 -11.08 -20.76 -7.08
CA PRO A 110 -11.79 -20.20 -8.24
C PRO A 110 -13.31 -20.18 -8.08
N GLU A 111 -13.90 -21.19 -7.42
CA GLU A 111 -15.34 -21.25 -7.12
C GLU A 111 -15.74 -20.10 -6.20
N LYS A 112 -14.98 -19.88 -5.13
CA LYS A 112 -15.22 -18.78 -4.20
C LYS A 112 -15.11 -17.42 -4.89
N MET A 113 -14.15 -17.26 -5.81
CA MET A 113 -14.05 -16.05 -6.61
C MET A 113 -15.28 -15.84 -7.50
N ARG A 114 -15.81 -16.89 -8.12
CA ARG A 114 -17.07 -16.79 -8.90
C ARG A 114 -18.24 -16.35 -8.04
N GLU A 115 -18.37 -16.87 -6.81
CA GLU A 115 -19.39 -16.41 -5.86
C GLU A 115 -19.25 -14.91 -5.55
N LEU A 116 -18.02 -14.45 -5.25
CA LEU A 116 -17.74 -13.04 -4.96
C LEU A 116 -18.03 -12.13 -6.16
N ALA A 117 -17.89 -12.62 -7.37
CA ALA A 117 -18.17 -11.86 -8.59
C ALA A 117 -19.68 -11.69 -8.86
N GLN A 118 -20.56 -12.56 -8.35
CA GLN A 118 -21.99 -12.55 -8.67
C GLN A 118 -22.70 -11.22 -8.42
N PRO A 119 -22.53 -10.54 -7.27
CA PRO A 119 -23.16 -9.24 -7.04
C PRO A 119 -22.70 -8.16 -8.01
N MET A 120 -21.53 -8.35 -8.61
CA MET A 120 -20.85 -7.38 -9.49
C MET A 120 -20.85 -7.81 -10.96
N ILE A 121 -21.62 -8.84 -11.34
CA ILE A 121 -21.58 -9.45 -12.67
C ILE A 121 -21.88 -8.46 -13.81
N LYS A 122 -22.61 -7.39 -13.52
CA LYS A 122 -23.01 -6.38 -14.52
C LYS A 122 -21.95 -5.32 -14.76
N ASN A 123 -20.90 -5.22 -13.93
CA ASN A 123 -19.84 -4.24 -14.08
C ASN A 123 -18.51 -4.88 -14.54
N GLN A 124 -17.59 -4.03 -14.97
CA GLN A 124 -16.28 -4.48 -15.50
C GLN A 124 -15.43 -5.23 -14.47
N TYR A 125 -15.55 -4.90 -13.18
CA TYR A 125 -14.79 -5.55 -12.13
C TYR A 125 -15.26 -6.99 -11.92
N GLY A 126 -16.56 -7.23 -11.81
CA GLY A 126 -17.09 -8.58 -11.70
C GLY A 126 -16.74 -9.45 -12.91
N GLN A 127 -16.80 -8.90 -14.12
CA GLN A 127 -16.36 -9.61 -15.35
C GLN A 127 -14.86 -9.96 -15.31
N TYR A 128 -14.02 -9.06 -14.79
CA TYR A 128 -12.61 -9.33 -14.57
C TYR A 128 -12.38 -10.48 -13.59
N LEU A 129 -13.11 -10.52 -12.45
CA LEU A 129 -13.02 -11.62 -11.50
C LEU A 129 -13.40 -12.96 -12.10
N LEU A 130 -14.48 -13.00 -12.90
CA LEU A 130 -14.89 -14.22 -13.61
C LEU A 130 -13.83 -14.72 -14.59
N LYS A 131 -13.19 -13.80 -15.32
CA LYS A 131 -12.08 -14.13 -16.21
C LYS A 131 -10.92 -14.74 -15.43
N LEU A 132 -10.49 -14.10 -14.32
CA LEU A 132 -9.44 -14.64 -13.47
C LEU A 132 -9.78 -16.03 -12.93
N ALA A 133 -11.00 -16.25 -12.46
CA ALA A 133 -11.43 -17.55 -11.95
C ALA A 133 -11.35 -18.64 -13.04
N ALA A 134 -11.67 -18.31 -14.28
CA ALA A 134 -11.56 -19.24 -15.40
C ALA A 134 -10.09 -19.57 -15.73
N GLU A 135 -9.20 -18.56 -15.74
CA GLU A 135 -7.76 -18.73 -16.00
C GLU A 135 -7.09 -19.65 -14.96
N PHE A 136 -7.50 -19.56 -13.69
CA PHE A 136 -6.95 -20.38 -12.62
C PHE A 136 -7.50 -21.80 -12.62
N SER A 137 -8.78 -22.01 -12.97
CA SER A 137 -9.35 -23.35 -13.12
C SER A 137 -8.73 -24.15 -14.29
N GLY A 138 -8.18 -23.48 -15.30
CA GLY A 138 -7.51 -24.12 -16.44
C GLY A 138 -6.05 -24.51 -16.20
N LYS A 139 -5.44 -24.09 -15.07
CA LYS A 139 -4.04 -24.37 -14.72
C LYS A 139 -3.86 -25.61 -13.82
N GLU A 140 -4.94 -26.23 -13.38
CA GLU A 140 -4.93 -27.48 -12.60
C GLU A 140 -4.83 -28.76 -13.47
N LYS A 141 -4.24 -28.65 -14.69
CA LYS A 141 -3.96 -29.80 -15.56
C LYS A 141 -2.47 -29.96 -15.81
#